data_337679ad1e621215f70e36cb2856207a
#
_entry.id   337679ad1e621215f70e36cb2856207a
#
_cell.length_a   1.000
_cell.length_b   1.000
_cell.length_c   1.000
_cell.angle_alpha   90.00
_cell.angle_beta   90.00
_cell.angle_gamma   90.00
#
_symmetry.space_group_name_H-M   'P 1'
#
loop_
_entity.id
_entity.type
_entity.pdbx_description
1 polymer ?
#
loop_
_entity_poly.entity_id
_entity_poly.type
_entity_poly.pdbx_seq_one_letter_code
_entity_poly.pdbx_strand_id
1 'polypeptide(L)'
;MRHIAGTLLAVALIASSAVAQPPAAPPAPAPDPTAQMATDPLNTSATYAFIMDGDGGIPLYSKRGDEPMIPASMSKLMLYYMTFERIKAGRLTMTDEFSVSEHAWRTGGAGTDGSTMFLPLNSKVSVQDLLKGAIIVSGNDACIVLAEGLFGSEEAYARAATARAKELGMT
;
A
#
# COMPACT_ATOMS: atom_id res chain seq x y z
N MET A 1 34.70 -55.80 37.23
CA MET A 1 34.66 -54.59 38.01
C MET A 1 34.57 -53.37 37.06
N ARG A 2 33.39 -52.82 36.89
CA ARG A 2 33.19 -51.67 35.98
C ARG A 2 32.72 -50.48 36.84
N HIS A 3 33.57 -49.47 36.91
CA HIS A 3 33.24 -48.20 37.57
C HIS A 3 32.42 -47.32 36.63
N ILE A 4 31.23 -46.97 37.08
CA ILE A 4 30.36 -46.01 36.41
C ILE A 4 30.61 -44.64 37.08
N ALA A 5 31.23 -43.73 36.37
CA ALA A 5 31.40 -42.34 36.80
C ALA A 5 30.13 -41.57 36.46
N GLY A 6 29.42 -41.11 37.47
CA GLY A 6 28.26 -40.24 37.32
C GLY A 6 28.70 -38.78 37.12
N THR A 7 28.32 -38.18 36.00
CA THR A 7 28.54 -36.77 35.72
C THR A 7 27.35 -35.98 36.29
N LEU A 8 27.60 -35.14 37.31
CA LEU A 8 26.63 -34.18 37.82
C LEU A 8 26.53 -33.00 36.89
N LEU A 9 25.34 -32.80 36.29
CA LEU A 9 25.03 -31.63 35.50
C LEU A 9 24.50 -30.53 36.42
N ALA A 10 25.30 -29.48 36.62
CA ALA A 10 24.90 -28.30 37.39
C ALA A 10 24.07 -27.37 36.45
N VAL A 11 22.78 -27.23 36.74
CA VAL A 11 21.90 -26.25 36.08
C VAL A 11 22.05 -24.92 36.81
N ALA A 12 22.70 -23.94 36.15
CA ALA A 12 22.76 -22.57 36.64
C ALA A 12 21.46 -21.84 36.25
N LEU A 13 20.62 -21.50 37.24
CA LEU A 13 19.50 -20.59 37.06
C LEU A 13 20.05 -19.16 36.92
N ILE A 14 19.96 -18.61 35.71
CA ILE A 14 20.21 -17.18 35.50
C ILE A 14 18.89 -16.45 35.78
N ALA A 15 18.81 -15.77 36.93
CA ALA A 15 17.72 -14.87 37.25
C ALA A 15 17.86 -13.59 36.37
N SER A 16 17.06 -13.48 35.33
CA SER A 16 16.93 -12.23 34.58
C SER A 16 16.16 -11.21 35.39
N SER A 17 16.84 -10.19 35.89
CA SER A 17 16.23 -9.02 36.52
C SER A 17 15.52 -8.22 35.41
N ALA A 18 14.19 -8.27 35.36
CA ALA A 18 13.40 -7.41 34.53
C ALA A 18 13.57 -5.95 35.01
N VAL A 19 14.33 -5.17 34.25
CA VAL A 19 14.37 -3.71 34.43
C VAL A 19 13.04 -3.17 33.99
N ALA A 20 12.26 -2.63 34.92
CA ALA A 20 10.98 -1.99 34.60
C ALA A 20 11.23 -0.80 33.66
N GLN A 21 10.65 -0.86 32.48
CA GLN A 21 10.70 0.24 31.50
C GLN A 21 9.93 1.44 32.09
N PRO A 22 10.50 2.66 32.08
CA PRO A 22 9.76 3.82 32.56
C PRO A 22 8.47 4.00 31.75
N PRO A 23 7.39 4.50 32.37
CA PRO A 23 6.14 4.74 31.64
C PRO A 23 6.40 5.64 30.43
N ALA A 24 5.84 5.27 29.30
CA ALA A 24 5.92 6.06 28.07
C ALA A 24 5.40 7.48 28.35
N ALA A 25 6.14 8.49 27.92
CA ALA A 25 5.69 9.87 28.01
C ALA A 25 4.34 10.01 27.29
N PRO A 26 3.41 10.83 27.83
CA PRO A 26 2.15 11.07 27.15
C PRO A 26 2.42 11.60 25.72
N PRO A 27 1.63 11.19 24.72
CA PRO A 27 1.78 11.70 23.36
C PRO A 27 1.72 13.23 23.39
N ALA A 28 2.61 13.86 22.62
CA ALA A 28 2.58 15.31 22.45
C ALA A 28 1.18 15.72 21.95
N PRO A 29 0.62 16.84 22.43
CA PRO A 29 -0.65 17.33 21.95
C PRO A 29 -0.60 17.49 20.44
N ALA A 30 -1.67 17.03 19.75
CA ALA A 30 -1.78 17.22 18.31
C ALA A 30 -1.63 18.72 17.98
N PRO A 31 -0.88 19.08 16.93
CA PRO A 31 -0.72 20.47 16.55
C PRO A 31 -2.08 21.10 16.28
N ASP A 32 -2.31 22.30 16.80
CA ASP A 32 -3.54 23.05 16.61
C ASP A 32 -3.77 23.29 15.11
N PRO A 33 -4.83 22.74 14.51
CA PRO A 33 -5.11 22.91 13.08
C PRO A 33 -5.32 24.39 12.70
N THR A 34 -5.73 25.24 13.64
CA THR A 34 -5.91 26.68 13.39
C THR A 34 -4.59 27.43 13.32
N ALA A 35 -3.58 27.02 14.10
CA ALA A 35 -2.24 27.62 14.05
C ALA A 35 -1.53 27.31 12.72
N GLN A 36 -1.79 26.12 12.15
CA GLN A 36 -1.21 25.68 10.88
C GLN A 36 -1.88 26.36 9.67
N MET A 37 -3.17 26.66 9.76
CA MET A 37 -3.91 27.41 8.72
C MET A 37 -3.42 28.86 8.60
N ALA A 38 -2.96 29.49 9.68
CA ALA A 38 -2.46 30.87 9.66
C ALA A 38 -1.14 31.04 8.89
N THR A 39 -0.41 29.93 8.63
CA THR A 39 0.89 29.92 7.94
C THR A 39 0.86 29.15 6.60
N ASP A 40 -0.29 28.61 6.21
CA ASP A 40 -0.46 27.85 4.97
C ASP A 40 -0.74 28.81 3.80
N PRO A 41 0.24 29.07 2.90
CA PRO A 41 0.08 30.03 1.81
C PRO A 41 -0.99 29.62 0.77
N LEU A 42 -1.33 28.33 0.71
CA LEU A 42 -2.37 27.83 -0.20
C LEU A 42 -3.74 27.72 0.45
N ASN A 43 -3.82 27.90 1.78
CA ASN A 43 -5.06 27.78 2.56
C ASN A 43 -5.86 26.51 2.21
N THR A 44 -5.15 25.40 2.01
CA THR A 44 -5.79 24.13 1.65
C THR A 44 -6.42 23.44 2.86
N SER A 45 -7.61 22.87 2.70
CA SER A 45 -8.26 22.02 3.71
C SER A 45 -7.63 20.63 3.86
N ALA A 46 -6.72 20.23 2.94
CA ALA A 46 -6.02 18.96 3.04
C ALA A 46 -5.15 18.90 4.29
N THR A 47 -5.20 17.76 5.00
CA THR A 47 -4.35 17.51 6.18
C THR A 47 -2.89 17.34 5.78
N TYR A 48 -2.67 16.69 4.63
CA TYR A 48 -1.36 16.45 4.05
C TYR A 48 -1.37 16.98 2.62
N ALA A 49 -0.32 17.69 2.23
CA ALA A 49 -0.15 18.14 0.86
C ALA A 49 1.33 18.31 0.51
N PHE A 50 1.70 17.90 -0.68
CA PHE A 50 3.04 18.06 -1.21
C PHE A 50 2.95 18.43 -2.68
N ILE A 51 3.63 19.50 -3.08
CA ILE A 51 3.73 19.93 -4.47
C ILE A 51 5.20 19.98 -4.84
N MET A 52 5.52 19.40 -5.97
CA MET A 52 6.88 19.32 -6.48
C MET A 52 6.90 19.77 -7.94
N ASP A 53 7.96 20.46 -8.34
CA ASP A 53 8.25 20.75 -9.74
C ASP A 53 8.51 19.43 -10.50
N GLY A 54 7.82 19.25 -11.63
CA GLY A 54 7.88 18.02 -12.41
C GLY A 54 9.19 17.81 -13.17
N ASP A 55 9.91 18.89 -13.47
CA ASP A 55 11.14 18.83 -14.25
C ASP A 55 12.38 18.69 -13.34
N GLY A 56 12.42 19.46 -12.28
CA GLY A 56 13.59 19.52 -11.40
C GLY A 56 13.47 18.75 -10.09
N GLY A 57 12.27 18.26 -9.74
CA GLY A 57 12.03 17.60 -8.46
C GLY A 57 12.14 18.53 -7.25
N ILE A 58 12.04 19.86 -7.44
CA ILE A 58 12.15 20.85 -6.38
C ILE A 58 10.82 20.94 -5.63
N PRO A 59 10.80 20.76 -4.29
CA PRO A 59 9.59 20.97 -3.51
C PRO A 59 9.14 22.44 -3.59
N LEU A 60 7.90 22.67 -4.02
CA LEU A 60 7.28 23.98 -4.12
C LEU A 60 6.38 24.26 -2.93
N TYR A 61 5.82 23.22 -2.31
CA TYR A 61 4.97 23.33 -1.15
C TYR A 61 4.97 22.01 -0.38
N SER A 62 5.01 22.08 0.95
CA SER A 62 4.91 20.92 1.82
C SER A 62 4.09 21.28 3.06
N LYS A 63 3.02 20.54 3.28
CA LYS A 63 2.20 20.56 4.49
C LYS A 63 2.17 19.14 5.04
N ARG A 64 2.95 18.89 6.10
CA ARG A 64 3.13 17.56 6.69
C ARG A 64 3.55 16.50 5.65
N GLY A 65 4.37 16.89 4.66
CA GLY A 65 4.73 16.06 3.52
C GLY A 65 5.58 14.85 3.87
N ASP A 66 6.31 14.90 5.00
CA ASP A 66 7.18 13.81 5.47
C ASP A 66 6.50 12.94 6.54
N GLU A 67 5.24 13.21 6.88
CA GLU A 67 4.52 12.42 7.86
C GLU A 67 3.81 11.24 7.19
N PRO A 68 3.83 10.05 7.83
CA PRO A 68 3.11 8.89 7.33
C PRO A 68 1.60 9.16 7.24
N MET A 69 1.01 8.82 6.11
CA MET A 69 -0.44 8.97 5.87
C MET A 69 -1.00 7.74 5.16
N ILE A 70 -2.30 7.52 5.31
CA ILE A 70 -3.01 6.52 4.52
C ILE A 70 -3.23 7.09 3.12
N PRO A 71 -2.65 6.48 2.06
CA PRO A 71 -2.68 7.06 0.71
C PRO A 71 -4.04 6.93 0.02
N ALA A 72 -4.98 6.16 0.55
CA ALA A 72 -6.26 5.86 -0.08
C ALA A 72 -6.08 5.44 -1.55
N SER A 73 -6.88 5.96 -2.48
CA SER A 73 -6.79 5.61 -3.91
C SER A 73 -5.48 6.02 -4.59
N MET A 74 -4.63 6.84 -3.97
CA MET A 74 -3.29 7.10 -4.51
C MET A 74 -2.43 5.83 -4.58
N SER A 75 -2.68 4.84 -3.71
CA SER A 75 -2.02 3.53 -3.77
C SER A 75 -2.21 2.80 -5.10
N LYS A 76 -3.30 3.08 -5.82
CA LYS A 76 -3.59 2.49 -7.14
C LYS A 76 -2.59 2.91 -8.22
N LEU A 77 -1.90 4.05 -8.04
CA LEU A 77 -0.85 4.49 -8.95
C LEU A 77 0.24 3.43 -9.12
N MET A 78 0.58 2.70 -8.05
CA MET A 78 1.55 1.62 -8.13
C MET A 78 1.08 0.46 -9.00
N LEU A 79 -0.22 0.11 -8.93
CA LEU A 79 -0.81 -0.91 -9.79
C LEU A 79 -0.74 -0.48 -11.27
N TYR A 80 -1.09 0.77 -11.57
CA TYR A 80 -1.01 1.30 -12.93
C TYR A 80 0.43 1.29 -13.45
N TYR A 81 1.35 1.76 -12.64
CA TYR A 81 2.78 1.78 -12.97
C TYR A 81 3.28 0.37 -13.32
N MET A 82 3.05 -0.62 -12.47
CA MET A 82 3.48 -2.00 -12.69
C MET A 82 2.76 -2.67 -13.89
N THR A 83 1.52 -2.28 -14.16
CA THR A 83 0.78 -2.72 -15.36
C THR A 83 1.44 -2.17 -16.63
N PHE A 84 1.74 -0.87 -16.66
CA PHE A 84 2.41 -0.25 -17.79
C PHE A 84 3.85 -0.73 -17.98
N GLU A 85 4.58 -1.06 -16.91
CA GLU A 85 5.90 -1.72 -17.02
C GLU A 85 5.79 -3.05 -17.77
N ARG A 86 4.76 -3.87 -17.49
CA ARG A 86 4.54 -5.14 -18.17
C ARG A 86 4.19 -4.93 -19.64
N ILE A 87 3.35 -3.93 -19.95
CA ILE A 87 3.01 -3.57 -21.32
C ILE A 87 4.25 -3.10 -22.08
N LYS A 88 5.04 -2.20 -21.50
CA LYS A 88 6.29 -1.71 -22.08
C LYS A 88 7.29 -2.82 -22.33
N ALA A 89 7.32 -3.84 -21.47
CA ALA A 89 8.18 -5.00 -21.61
C ALA A 89 7.65 -6.07 -22.58
N GLY A 90 6.50 -5.82 -23.25
CA GLY A 90 5.86 -6.78 -24.16
C GLY A 90 5.31 -8.05 -23.48
N ARG A 91 5.14 -8.03 -22.15
CA ARG A 91 4.63 -9.16 -21.36
C ARG A 91 3.13 -9.08 -21.10
N LEU A 92 2.49 -8.03 -21.55
CA LEU A 92 1.07 -7.77 -21.47
C LEU A 92 0.67 -6.88 -22.63
N THR A 93 -0.54 -7.07 -23.14
CA THR A 93 -1.13 -6.21 -24.17
C THR A 93 -2.40 -5.55 -23.65
N MET A 94 -2.81 -4.46 -24.26
CA MET A 94 -4.07 -3.79 -23.91
C MET A 94 -5.30 -4.64 -24.23
N THR A 95 -5.17 -5.61 -25.14
CA THR A 95 -6.24 -6.51 -25.56
C THR A 95 -6.30 -7.82 -24.80
N ASP A 96 -5.30 -8.10 -23.94
CA ASP A 96 -5.37 -9.26 -23.04
C ASP A 96 -6.57 -9.11 -22.11
N GLU A 97 -7.22 -10.23 -21.79
CA GLU A 97 -8.42 -10.25 -20.98
C GLU A 97 -8.19 -10.96 -19.64
N PHE A 98 -8.75 -10.41 -18.58
CA PHE A 98 -8.81 -11.05 -17.27
C PHE A 98 -10.25 -11.36 -16.89
N SER A 99 -10.44 -12.46 -16.15
CA SER A 99 -11.75 -12.87 -15.65
C SER A 99 -12.08 -12.15 -14.34
N VAL A 100 -13.31 -11.69 -14.21
CA VAL A 100 -13.82 -11.11 -12.96
C VAL A 100 -14.11 -12.22 -11.96
N SER A 101 -13.30 -12.30 -10.93
CA SER A 101 -13.45 -13.27 -9.85
C SER A 101 -14.64 -12.94 -8.94
N GLU A 102 -15.09 -13.93 -8.17
CA GLU A 102 -16.08 -13.68 -7.12
C GLU A 102 -15.54 -12.72 -6.06
N HIS A 103 -14.24 -12.78 -5.76
CA HIS A 103 -13.59 -11.87 -4.82
C HIS A 103 -13.68 -10.42 -5.34
N ALA A 104 -13.23 -10.15 -6.56
CA ALA A 104 -13.29 -8.82 -7.15
C ALA A 104 -14.73 -8.27 -7.20
N TRP A 105 -15.68 -9.13 -7.59
CA TRP A 105 -17.09 -8.75 -7.67
C TRP A 105 -17.70 -8.43 -6.29
N ARG A 106 -17.38 -9.21 -5.24
CA ARG A 106 -17.93 -9.00 -3.89
C ARG A 106 -17.27 -7.84 -3.14
N THR A 107 -15.95 -7.69 -3.26
CA THR A 107 -15.18 -6.77 -2.42
C THR A 107 -14.94 -5.42 -3.09
N GLY A 108 -14.95 -5.37 -4.42
CA GLY A 108 -14.75 -4.15 -5.20
C GLY A 108 -15.92 -3.72 -6.08
N GLY A 109 -16.92 -4.61 -6.23
CA GLY A 109 -18.02 -4.41 -7.16
C GLY A 109 -19.27 -3.73 -6.57
N ALA A 110 -20.41 -3.94 -7.24
CA ALA A 110 -21.70 -3.41 -6.86
C ALA A 110 -22.10 -3.87 -5.44
N GLY A 111 -22.56 -2.93 -4.62
CA GLY A 111 -22.95 -3.19 -3.22
C GLY A 111 -21.87 -2.90 -2.21
N THR A 112 -20.71 -2.42 -2.64
CA THR A 112 -19.68 -1.85 -1.74
C THR A 112 -19.80 -0.32 -1.70
N ASP A 113 -19.27 0.29 -0.62
CA ASP A 113 -19.29 1.76 -0.46
C ASP A 113 -18.19 2.46 -1.31
N GLY A 114 -17.46 1.72 -2.13
CA GLY A 114 -16.35 2.22 -2.93
C GLY A 114 -16.72 2.53 -4.37
N SER A 115 -15.82 3.23 -5.07
CA SER A 115 -15.92 3.42 -6.52
C SER A 115 -15.81 2.09 -7.25
N THR A 116 -16.68 1.85 -8.23
CA THR A 116 -16.74 0.62 -9.01
C THR A 116 -17.05 0.92 -10.48
N MET A 117 -16.58 0.08 -11.40
CA MET A 117 -17.02 0.10 -12.80
C MET A 117 -18.12 -0.92 -13.10
N PHE A 118 -18.66 -1.58 -12.06
CA PHE A 118 -19.78 -2.51 -12.14
C PHE A 118 -19.50 -3.74 -13.01
N LEU A 119 -18.36 -4.37 -12.81
CA LEU A 119 -17.97 -5.56 -13.58
C LEU A 119 -18.90 -6.75 -13.28
N PRO A 120 -19.48 -7.41 -14.30
CA PRO A 120 -20.28 -8.62 -14.11
C PRO A 120 -19.41 -9.79 -13.63
N LEU A 121 -19.91 -10.56 -12.68
CA LEU A 121 -19.25 -11.79 -12.21
C LEU A 121 -18.96 -12.73 -13.37
N ASN A 122 -17.76 -13.34 -13.39
CA ASN A 122 -17.29 -14.29 -14.40
C ASN A 122 -17.16 -13.72 -15.83
N SER A 123 -17.36 -12.41 -16.02
CA SER A 123 -17.07 -11.78 -17.32
C SER A 123 -15.57 -11.72 -17.57
N LYS A 124 -15.20 -11.55 -18.85
CA LYS A 124 -13.84 -11.25 -19.27
C LYS A 124 -13.77 -9.80 -19.68
N VAL A 125 -12.75 -9.11 -19.25
CA VAL A 125 -12.57 -7.67 -19.46
C VAL A 125 -11.15 -7.40 -19.92
N SER A 126 -11.01 -6.58 -20.96
CA SER A 126 -9.71 -6.22 -21.50
C SER A 126 -8.89 -5.39 -20.51
N VAL A 127 -7.56 -5.54 -20.55
CA VAL A 127 -6.64 -4.71 -19.76
C VAL A 127 -6.89 -3.23 -20.02
N GLN A 128 -7.20 -2.85 -21.27
CA GLN A 128 -7.52 -1.48 -21.62
C GLN A 128 -8.75 -0.96 -20.86
N ASP A 129 -9.83 -1.73 -20.80
CA ASP A 129 -11.07 -1.29 -20.15
C ASP A 129 -10.94 -1.32 -18.63
N LEU A 130 -10.21 -2.32 -18.09
CA LEU A 130 -9.84 -2.34 -16.66
C LEU A 130 -9.03 -1.11 -16.26
N LEU A 131 -8.02 -0.72 -17.06
CA LEU A 131 -7.24 0.50 -16.82
C LEU A 131 -8.11 1.75 -16.90
N LYS A 132 -9.01 1.86 -17.90
CA LYS A 132 -9.95 2.99 -17.99
C LYS A 132 -10.86 3.08 -16.76
N GLY A 133 -11.46 1.96 -16.35
CA GLY A 133 -12.31 1.92 -15.16
C GLY A 133 -11.54 2.24 -13.88
N ALA A 134 -10.33 1.72 -13.73
CA ALA A 134 -9.48 1.99 -12.59
C ALA A 134 -9.03 3.46 -12.50
N ILE A 135 -8.60 4.05 -13.64
CA ILE A 135 -8.04 5.42 -13.67
C ILE A 135 -9.15 6.49 -13.64
N ILE A 136 -10.22 6.33 -14.41
CA ILE A 136 -11.23 7.39 -14.60
C ILE A 136 -12.20 7.45 -13.42
N VAL A 137 -12.71 6.28 -12.99
CA VAL A 137 -13.69 6.22 -11.90
C VAL A 137 -13.11 5.63 -10.60
N SER A 138 -11.81 5.33 -10.59
CA SER A 138 -11.16 4.70 -9.43
C SER A 138 -11.80 3.36 -9.03
N GLY A 139 -12.30 2.57 -10.01
CA GLY A 139 -13.03 1.32 -9.78
C GLY A 139 -12.21 0.31 -8.99
N ASN A 140 -12.70 -0.08 -7.82
CA ASN A 140 -12.03 -1.05 -6.96
C ASN A 140 -12.06 -2.43 -7.58
N ASP A 141 -13.18 -2.85 -8.17
CA ASP A 141 -13.35 -4.10 -8.90
C ASP A 141 -12.33 -4.24 -10.03
N ALA A 142 -12.14 -3.18 -10.83
CA ALA A 142 -11.13 -3.16 -11.88
C ALA A 142 -9.70 -3.32 -11.34
N CYS A 143 -9.40 -2.67 -10.23
CA CYS A 143 -8.08 -2.79 -9.59
C CYS A 143 -7.82 -4.20 -9.06
N ILE A 144 -8.82 -4.84 -8.43
CA ILE A 144 -8.70 -6.21 -7.94
C ILE A 144 -8.50 -7.17 -9.11
N VAL A 145 -9.31 -7.04 -10.18
CA VAL A 145 -9.15 -7.89 -11.37
C VAL A 145 -7.76 -7.73 -12.01
N LEU A 146 -7.23 -6.50 -12.10
CA LEU A 146 -5.86 -6.27 -12.56
C LEU A 146 -4.82 -6.92 -11.63
N ALA A 147 -4.97 -6.77 -10.32
CA ALA A 147 -4.06 -7.35 -9.34
C ALA A 147 -4.05 -8.88 -9.42
N GLU A 148 -5.22 -9.51 -9.44
CA GLU A 148 -5.37 -10.95 -9.58
C GLU A 148 -4.83 -11.46 -10.92
N GLY A 149 -5.17 -10.80 -12.03
CA GLY A 149 -4.74 -11.20 -13.37
C GLY A 149 -3.23 -11.10 -13.58
N LEU A 150 -2.57 -10.11 -12.96
CA LEU A 150 -1.14 -9.88 -13.11
C LEU A 150 -0.27 -10.62 -12.09
N PHE A 151 -0.79 -10.88 -10.89
CA PHE A 151 -0.01 -11.39 -9.76
C PHE A 151 -0.63 -12.63 -9.11
N GLY A 152 -1.82 -13.03 -9.51
CA GLY A 152 -2.54 -14.20 -9.00
C GLY A 152 -3.42 -13.91 -7.77
N SER A 153 -3.13 -12.87 -6.98
CA SER A 153 -3.99 -12.40 -5.88
C SER A 153 -3.61 -10.98 -5.45
N GLU A 154 -4.48 -10.31 -4.68
CA GLU A 154 -4.18 -8.99 -4.10
C GLU A 154 -2.99 -9.04 -3.14
N GLU A 155 -2.85 -10.10 -2.34
CA GLU A 155 -1.71 -10.24 -1.42
C GLU A 155 -0.39 -10.43 -2.19
N ALA A 156 -0.40 -11.16 -3.30
CA ALA A 156 0.77 -11.31 -4.14
C ALA A 156 1.14 -9.98 -4.81
N TYR A 157 0.13 -9.23 -5.28
CA TYR A 157 0.32 -7.87 -5.75
C TYR A 157 0.91 -6.97 -4.68
N ALA A 158 0.35 -6.95 -3.46
CA ALA A 158 0.81 -6.09 -2.37
C ALA A 158 2.28 -6.34 -2.03
N ARG A 159 2.71 -7.62 -1.99
CA ARG A 159 4.13 -7.96 -1.79
C ARG A 159 5.00 -7.46 -2.94
N ALA A 160 4.57 -7.66 -4.18
CA ALA A 160 5.31 -7.23 -5.36
C ALA A 160 5.39 -5.69 -5.44
N ALA A 161 4.29 -4.98 -5.15
CA ALA A 161 4.22 -3.54 -5.10
C ALA A 161 5.16 -2.95 -4.04
N THR A 162 5.17 -3.53 -2.84
CA THR A 162 6.09 -3.13 -1.77
C THR A 162 7.55 -3.31 -2.17
N ALA A 163 7.89 -4.44 -2.78
CA ALA A 163 9.25 -4.67 -3.27
C ALA A 163 9.63 -3.64 -4.35
N ARG A 164 8.74 -3.42 -5.32
CA ARG A 164 8.98 -2.48 -6.41
C ARG A 164 9.06 -1.03 -5.94
N ALA A 165 8.24 -0.64 -4.96
CA ALA A 165 8.29 0.67 -4.34
C ALA A 165 9.67 0.95 -3.73
N LYS A 166 10.24 -0.02 -3.00
CA LYS A 166 11.59 0.10 -2.43
C LYS A 166 12.66 0.25 -3.51
N GLU A 167 12.57 -0.49 -4.62
CA GLU A 167 13.48 -0.34 -5.76
C GLU A 167 13.41 1.05 -6.40
N LEU A 168 12.23 1.69 -6.34
CA LEU A 168 12.02 3.06 -6.80
C LEU A 168 12.44 4.13 -5.79
N GLY A 169 12.94 3.74 -4.62
CA GLY A 169 13.39 4.66 -3.56
C GLY A 169 12.27 5.17 -2.65
N MET A 170 11.10 4.55 -2.68
CA MET A 170 10.01 4.86 -1.73
C MET A 170 10.33 4.24 -0.36
N THR A 171 10.07 4.97 0.72
CA THR A 171 10.38 4.59 2.12
C THR A 171 9.12 4.22 2.90
#